data_8d167397d93ca5ec04c1cd84fecb5cab
#
_entry.id   8d167397d93ca5ec04c1cd84fecb5cab
#
_cell.length_a   1.000
_cell.length_b   1.000
_cell.length_c   1.000
_cell.angle_alpha   90.00
_cell.angle_beta   90.00
_cell.angle_gamma   90.00
#
_symmetry.space_group_name_H-M   'P 1'
#
loop_
_entity.id
_entity.type
_entity.pdbx_description
1 polymer ?
#
loop_
_entity_poly.entity_id
_entity_poly.type
_entity_poly.pdbx_seq_one_letter_code
_entity_poly.pdbx_strand_id
1 'polypeptide(L)'
;EIKNTFSRAYSENQKGIDFDLFSNSINQSVLLTKGLRGELVIPDFNGFCKQIIDIYNQVEGNMGGAVADYIPQLARVNPKQFAVSICTVDGQRFDYGDSDRNFCLQSTCKPINYCIAHEELGEDFVHNHIGREPSGRSFNEMALNNDGLPHNPLINAGAIMCSSLIDRKACLLYTSPSPRDSIR
;
A
#
# COMPACT_ATOMS: atom_id res chain seq x y z
N GLU A 1 10.47 -10.04 3.34
CA GLU A 1 10.50 -11.20 4.25
C GLU A 1 10.87 -12.48 3.48
N ILE A 2 10.07 -12.96 2.52
CA ILE A 2 10.31 -14.19 1.73
C ILE A 2 11.70 -14.20 1.09
N LYS A 3 12.07 -13.15 0.36
CA LYS A 3 13.38 -13.02 -0.29
C LYS A 3 14.52 -13.12 0.72
N ASN A 4 14.39 -12.46 1.86
CA ASN A 4 15.43 -12.45 2.89
C ASN A 4 15.57 -13.81 3.57
N THR A 5 14.45 -14.52 3.81
CA THR A 5 14.44 -15.87 4.40
C THR A 5 15.19 -16.85 3.50
N PHE A 6 14.89 -16.89 2.20
CA PHE A 6 15.57 -17.80 1.28
C PHE A 6 17.01 -17.38 0.96
N SER A 7 17.31 -16.09 0.87
CA SER A 7 18.68 -15.60 0.66
C SER A 7 19.58 -15.96 1.83
N ARG A 8 19.07 -15.85 3.06
CA ARG A 8 19.81 -16.24 4.26
C ARG A 8 20.04 -17.76 4.30
N ALA A 9 19.00 -18.56 4.07
CA ALA A 9 19.09 -20.01 4.01
C ALA A 9 20.09 -20.49 2.93
N TYR A 10 20.09 -19.83 1.75
CA TYR A 10 21.03 -20.15 0.67
C TYR A 10 22.46 -19.75 0.99
N SER A 11 22.70 -18.62 1.65
CA SER A 11 24.03 -18.16 2.04
C SER A 11 24.66 -19.02 3.14
N GLU A 12 23.86 -19.61 4.01
CA GLU A 12 24.32 -20.50 5.09
C GLU A 12 24.66 -21.92 4.57
N ASN A 13 24.10 -22.33 3.42
CA ASN A 13 24.33 -23.64 2.84
C ASN A 13 24.66 -23.58 1.34
N GLN A 14 25.96 -23.52 1.02
CA GLN A 14 26.45 -23.40 -0.36
C GLN A 14 26.12 -24.60 -1.29
N LYS A 15 25.56 -25.70 -0.76
CA LYS A 15 25.16 -26.88 -1.53
C LYS A 15 23.72 -26.87 -2.03
N GLY A 16 22.97 -25.82 -1.70
CA GLY A 16 21.56 -25.69 -2.02
C GLY A 16 20.66 -25.81 -0.77
N ILE A 17 19.37 -25.79 -1.00
CA ILE A 17 18.35 -25.88 0.06
C ILE A 17 17.82 -27.31 0.06
N ASP A 18 18.10 -28.07 1.12
CA ASP A 18 17.47 -29.37 1.37
C ASP A 18 16.06 -29.22 1.96
N PHE A 19 15.36 -30.35 2.14
CA PHE A 19 13.99 -30.33 2.64
C PHE A 19 13.87 -29.79 4.07
N ASP A 20 14.84 -30.09 4.93
CA ASP A 20 14.79 -29.63 6.33
C ASP A 20 15.01 -28.13 6.42
N LEU A 21 15.98 -27.60 5.68
CA LEU A 21 16.23 -26.17 5.60
C LEU A 21 15.07 -25.43 4.95
N PHE A 22 14.48 -25.99 3.89
CA PHE A 22 13.26 -25.47 3.26
C PHE A 22 12.08 -25.44 4.23
N SER A 23 11.81 -26.55 4.93
CA SER A 23 10.73 -26.67 5.90
C SER A 23 10.90 -25.67 7.05
N ASN A 24 12.12 -25.57 7.60
CA ASN A 24 12.41 -24.63 8.67
C ASN A 24 12.27 -23.17 8.22
N SER A 25 12.69 -22.84 7.00
CA SER A 25 12.56 -21.50 6.43
C SER A 25 11.09 -21.11 6.20
N ILE A 26 10.26 -22.06 5.76
CA ILE A 26 8.84 -21.83 5.55
C ILE A 26 8.10 -21.63 6.88
N ASN A 27 8.42 -22.44 7.89
CA ASN A 27 7.77 -22.34 9.19
C ASN A 27 8.04 -20.99 9.90
N GLN A 28 9.06 -20.25 9.51
CA GLN A 28 9.34 -18.91 10.00
C GLN A 28 8.51 -17.83 9.29
N SER A 29 7.85 -18.14 8.17
CA SER A 29 7.02 -17.21 7.41
C SER A 29 5.56 -17.64 7.42
N VAL A 30 4.70 -16.87 8.10
CA VAL A 30 3.25 -17.12 8.13
C VAL A 30 2.64 -17.09 6.73
N LEU A 31 3.12 -16.18 5.87
CA LEU A 31 2.61 -16.05 4.50
C LEU A 31 2.93 -17.29 3.66
N LEU A 32 4.17 -17.77 3.70
CA LEU A 32 4.57 -19.00 2.98
C LEU A 32 3.83 -20.24 3.49
N THR A 33 3.72 -20.38 4.81
CA THR A 33 2.98 -21.49 5.42
C THR A 33 1.52 -21.51 4.97
N LYS A 34 0.83 -20.36 5.02
CA LYS A 34 -0.55 -20.23 4.54
C LYS A 34 -0.68 -20.46 3.04
N GLY A 35 0.26 -19.93 2.24
CA GLY A 35 0.27 -20.13 0.80
C GLY A 35 0.37 -21.60 0.41
N LEU A 36 1.28 -22.35 1.04
CA LEU A 36 1.43 -23.79 0.79
C LEU A 36 0.22 -24.62 1.23
N ARG A 37 -0.50 -24.19 2.24
CA ARG A 37 -1.75 -24.83 2.70
C ARG A 37 -2.97 -24.42 1.88
N GLY A 38 -2.84 -23.51 0.93
CA GLY A 38 -3.97 -22.95 0.17
C GLY A 38 -4.90 -22.05 1.00
N GLU A 39 -4.44 -21.58 2.15
CA GLU A 39 -5.24 -20.74 3.07
C GLU A 39 -5.33 -19.27 2.64
N LEU A 40 -4.64 -18.88 1.56
CA LEU A 40 -4.69 -17.53 1.00
C LEU A 40 -5.69 -17.41 -0.15
N VAL A 41 -6.13 -18.54 -0.70
CA VAL A 41 -7.04 -18.60 -1.85
C VAL A 41 -8.49 -18.51 -1.36
N ILE A 42 -9.33 -17.76 -2.07
CA ILE A 42 -10.78 -17.85 -1.93
C ILE A 42 -11.24 -19.04 -2.78
N PRO A 43 -11.68 -20.17 -2.18
CA PRO A 43 -11.93 -21.41 -2.93
C PRO A 43 -12.99 -21.27 -4.01
N ASP A 44 -14.10 -20.59 -3.71
CA ASP A 44 -15.14 -20.23 -4.69
C ASP A 44 -15.05 -18.75 -5.05
N PHE A 45 -13.97 -18.37 -5.74
CA PHE A 45 -13.76 -16.99 -6.16
C PHE A 45 -14.85 -16.50 -7.12
N ASN A 46 -15.38 -17.38 -7.98
CA ASN A 46 -16.47 -17.03 -8.89
C ASN A 46 -17.77 -16.74 -8.14
N GLY A 47 -18.10 -17.53 -7.12
CA GLY A 47 -19.25 -17.25 -6.25
C GLY A 47 -19.07 -15.96 -5.47
N PHE A 48 -17.87 -15.70 -4.94
CA PHE A 48 -17.53 -14.43 -4.30
C PHE A 48 -17.70 -13.24 -5.25
N CYS A 49 -17.19 -13.32 -6.49
CA CYS A 49 -17.35 -12.26 -7.49
C CYS A 49 -18.81 -12.00 -7.83
N LYS A 50 -19.65 -13.04 -7.93
CA LYS A 50 -21.10 -12.87 -8.16
C LYS A 50 -21.76 -12.09 -7.03
N GLN A 51 -21.43 -12.39 -5.77
CA GLN A 51 -21.94 -11.62 -4.63
C GLN A 51 -21.51 -10.15 -4.68
N ILE A 52 -20.28 -9.88 -5.10
CA ILE A 52 -19.81 -8.49 -5.30
C ILE A 52 -20.59 -7.79 -6.40
N ILE A 53 -20.89 -8.47 -7.52
CA ILE A 53 -21.74 -7.92 -8.60
C ILE A 53 -23.13 -7.62 -8.08
N ASP A 54 -23.74 -8.52 -7.30
CA ASP A 54 -25.07 -8.31 -6.74
C ASP A 54 -25.10 -7.09 -5.80
N ILE A 55 -24.09 -6.91 -4.97
CA ILE A 55 -23.93 -5.73 -4.11
C ILE A 55 -23.74 -4.47 -4.97
N TYR A 56 -22.87 -4.52 -5.97
CA TYR A 56 -22.61 -3.42 -6.89
C TYR A 56 -23.92 -2.93 -7.52
N ASN A 57 -24.70 -3.84 -8.10
CA ASN A 57 -25.97 -3.53 -8.76
C ASN A 57 -27.01 -2.94 -7.80
N GLN A 58 -26.97 -3.30 -6.51
CA GLN A 58 -27.86 -2.73 -5.50
C GLN A 58 -27.50 -1.28 -5.13
N VAL A 59 -26.20 -0.91 -5.20
CA VAL A 59 -25.74 0.40 -4.73
C VAL A 59 -25.38 1.37 -5.84
N GLU A 60 -25.16 0.91 -7.08
CA GLU A 60 -24.78 1.74 -8.23
C GLU A 60 -25.73 2.92 -8.45
N GLY A 61 -27.04 2.69 -8.28
CA GLY A 61 -28.08 3.71 -8.44
C GLY A 61 -28.18 4.73 -7.31
N ASN A 62 -27.38 4.60 -6.26
CA ASN A 62 -27.44 5.51 -5.11
C ASN A 62 -26.75 6.84 -5.42
N MET A 63 -27.54 7.87 -5.71
CA MET A 63 -27.08 9.23 -6.02
C MET A 63 -27.30 10.19 -4.85
N GLY A 64 -27.40 9.70 -3.61
CA GLY A 64 -27.71 10.51 -2.43
C GLY A 64 -26.56 11.37 -1.91
N GLY A 65 -25.36 11.28 -2.51
CA GLY A 65 -24.20 12.10 -2.18
C GLY A 65 -23.97 13.26 -3.14
N ALA A 66 -22.90 14.02 -2.88
CA ALA A 66 -22.38 15.04 -3.78
C ALA A 66 -20.90 14.77 -4.07
N VAL A 67 -20.45 15.16 -5.27
CA VAL A 67 -19.04 15.12 -5.65
C VAL A 67 -18.26 16.07 -4.74
N ALA A 68 -17.11 15.63 -4.24
CA ALA A 68 -16.21 16.48 -3.48
C ALA A 68 -15.70 17.62 -4.38
N ASP A 69 -15.76 18.87 -3.90
CA ASP A 69 -15.47 20.07 -4.68
C ASP A 69 -14.39 20.97 -4.05
N TYR A 70 -13.76 20.53 -2.97
CA TYR A 70 -12.73 21.30 -2.26
C TYR A 70 -11.42 21.51 -3.06
N ILE A 71 -11.22 20.75 -4.16
CA ILE A 71 -10.20 21.01 -5.17
C ILE A 71 -10.80 20.84 -6.59
N PRO A 72 -10.33 21.61 -7.60
CA PRO A 72 -10.91 21.59 -8.94
C PRO A 72 -10.87 20.22 -9.64
N GLN A 73 -9.86 19.41 -9.33
CA GLN A 73 -9.69 18.07 -9.90
C GLN A 73 -10.82 17.12 -9.49
N LEU A 74 -11.26 17.20 -8.23
CA LEU A 74 -12.37 16.40 -7.72
C LEU A 74 -13.73 16.94 -8.22
N ALA A 75 -13.91 18.26 -8.25
CA ALA A 75 -15.15 18.88 -8.69
C ALA A 75 -15.54 18.53 -10.14
N ARG A 76 -14.60 18.10 -10.97
CA ARG A 76 -14.82 17.75 -12.38
C ARG A 76 -15.09 16.26 -12.61
N VAL A 77 -15.09 15.43 -11.56
CA VAL A 77 -15.33 14.00 -11.68
C VAL A 77 -16.78 13.72 -12.09
N ASN A 78 -16.97 12.76 -12.98
CA ASN A 78 -18.31 12.30 -13.34
C ASN A 78 -18.96 11.59 -12.14
N PRO A 79 -20.08 12.11 -11.57
CA PRO A 79 -20.70 11.52 -10.38
C PRO A 79 -21.32 10.14 -10.62
N LYS A 80 -21.49 9.73 -11.88
CA LYS A 80 -22.01 8.41 -12.25
C LYS A 80 -20.93 7.34 -12.38
N GLN A 81 -19.67 7.73 -12.26
CA GLN A 81 -18.55 6.80 -12.35
C GLN A 81 -18.50 5.92 -11.11
N PHE A 82 -18.63 4.62 -11.30
CA PHE A 82 -18.63 3.67 -10.19
C PHE A 82 -17.93 2.39 -10.60
N ALA A 83 -17.05 1.88 -9.75
CA ALA A 83 -16.26 0.69 -10.02
C ALA A 83 -15.88 -0.06 -8.74
N VAL A 84 -15.57 -1.33 -8.90
CA VAL A 84 -14.92 -2.14 -7.87
C VAL A 84 -13.77 -2.92 -8.49
N SER A 85 -12.60 -2.90 -7.83
CA SER A 85 -11.45 -3.72 -8.18
C SER A 85 -10.96 -4.46 -6.94
N ILE A 86 -10.72 -5.76 -7.08
CA ILE A 86 -10.29 -6.63 -6.01
C ILE A 86 -9.03 -7.36 -6.44
N CYS A 87 -8.05 -7.40 -5.54
CA CYS A 87 -6.86 -8.23 -5.68
C CYS A 87 -6.64 -8.96 -4.35
N THR A 88 -6.66 -10.28 -4.37
CA THR A 88 -6.38 -11.10 -3.21
C THR A 88 -4.88 -11.27 -3.00
N VAL A 89 -4.47 -11.69 -1.80
CA VAL A 89 -3.05 -11.88 -1.44
C VAL A 89 -2.36 -12.92 -2.33
N ASP A 90 -3.11 -13.91 -2.81
CA ASP A 90 -2.63 -14.97 -3.72
C ASP A 90 -2.69 -14.57 -5.21
N GLY A 91 -3.20 -13.37 -5.52
CA GLY A 91 -3.22 -12.82 -6.87
C GLY A 91 -4.49 -13.07 -7.68
N GLN A 92 -5.57 -13.56 -7.06
CA GLN A 92 -6.89 -13.58 -7.72
C GLN A 92 -7.35 -12.14 -7.96
N ARG A 93 -7.83 -11.84 -9.16
CA ARG A 93 -8.22 -10.48 -9.56
C ARG A 93 -9.64 -10.46 -10.11
N PHE A 94 -10.35 -9.40 -9.79
CA PHE A 94 -11.69 -9.14 -10.29
C PHE A 94 -11.89 -7.63 -10.42
N ASP A 95 -12.43 -7.22 -11.55
CA ASP A 95 -12.75 -5.83 -11.87
C ASP A 95 -14.18 -5.75 -12.43
N TYR A 96 -14.94 -4.75 -12.00
CA TYR A 96 -16.31 -4.55 -12.46
C TYR A 96 -16.71 -3.06 -12.46
N GLY A 97 -17.56 -2.65 -13.39
CA GLY A 97 -17.95 -1.26 -13.61
C GLY A 97 -16.88 -0.47 -14.36
N ASP A 98 -16.73 0.81 -14.05
CA ASP A 98 -15.79 1.75 -14.70
C ASP A 98 -14.33 1.57 -14.22
N SER A 99 -13.87 0.35 -14.03
CA SER A 99 -12.57 0.03 -13.42
C SER A 99 -11.36 0.45 -14.27
N ASP A 100 -11.54 0.74 -15.54
CA ASP A 100 -10.53 1.26 -16.47
C ASP A 100 -10.35 2.79 -16.40
N ARG A 101 -11.16 3.48 -15.60
CA ARG A 101 -11.14 4.93 -15.49
C ARG A 101 -10.10 5.43 -14.50
N ASN A 102 -9.39 6.48 -14.89
CA ASN A 102 -8.48 7.17 -13.99
C ASN A 102 -9.23 7.94 -12.91
N PHE A 103 -8.72 7.91 -11.69
CA PHE A 103 -9.26 8.65 -10.55
C PHE A 103 -8.16 9.29 -9.71
N CYS A 104 -8.52 10.27 -8.90
CA CYS A 104 -7.58 10.91 -7.98
C CYS A 104 -7.35 10.01 -6.76
N LEU A 105 -6.12 9.54 -6.55
CA LEU A 105 -5.76 8.64 -5.45
C LEU A 105 -6.06 9.23 -4.07
N GLN A 106 -5.86 10.55 -3.89
CA GLN A 106 -6.06 11.20 -2.60
C GLN A 106 -5.37 10.42 -1.46
N SER A 107 -6.01 10.29 -0.32
CA SER A 107 -5.45 9.61 0.85
C SER A 107 -5.30 8.09 0.71
N THR A 108 -5.78 7.48 -0.36
CA THR A 108 -5.54 6.04 -0.61
C THR A 108 -4.06 5.74 -0.89
N CYS A 109 -3.27 6.75 -1.26
CA CYS A 109 -1.82 6.60 -1.42
C CYS A 109 -1.05 6.50 -0.09
N LYS A 110 -1.61 6.94 1.04
CA LYS A 110 -0.89 7.02 2.32
C LYS A 110 -0.36 5.65 2.81
N PRO A 111 -1.18 4.58 2.86
CA PRO A 111 -0.68 3.26 3.22
C PRO A 111 0.42 2.76 2.29
N ILE A 112 0.29 3.02 0.98
CA ILE A 112 1.26 2.60 -0.03
C ILE A 112 2.59 3.33 0.19
N ASN A 113 2.56 4.66 0.37
CA ASN A 113 3.76 5.45 0.63
C ASN A 113 4.43 5.02 1.94
N TYR A 114 3.65 4.69 2.98
CA TYR A 114 4.21 4.17 4.22
C TYR A 114 4.89 2.81 4.01
N CYS A 115 4.29 1.88 3.26
CA CYS A 115 4.91 0.61 2.92
C CYS A 115 6.21 0.80 2.13
N ILE A 116 6.24 1.70 1.15
CA ILE A 116 7.44 2.03 0.38
C ILE A 116 8.53 2.62 1.30
N ALA A 117 8.19 3.59 2.16
CA ALA A 117 9.14 4.17 3.10
C ALA A 117 9.73 3.10 4.03
N HIS A 118 8.89 2.21 4.53
CA HIS A 118 9.27 1.14 5.43
C HIS A 118 10.21 0.11 4.76
N GLU A 119 9.89 -0.29 3.53
CA GLU A 119 10.71 -1.24 2.75
C GLU A 119 12.05 -0.63 2.37
N GLU A 120 12.06 0.63 1.95
CA GLU A 120 13.24 1.30 1.42
C GLU A 120 14.20 1.83 2.48
N LEU A 121 13.69 2.24 3.64
CA LEU A 121 14.45 2.93 4.68
C LEU A 121 14.59 2.10 5.97
N GLY A 122 13.77 1.10 6.15
CA GLY A 122 13.67 0.29 7.35
C GLY A 122 12.77 0.90 8.42
N GLU A 123 12.22 0.03 9.27
CA GLU A 123 11.24 0.37 10.30
C GLU A 123 11.77 1.43 11.28
N ASP A 124 12.96 1.21 11.82
CA ASP A 124 13.55 2.10 12.84
C ASP A 124 13.77 3.50 12.29
N PHE A 125 14.28 3.62 11.06
CA PHE A 125 14.50 4.92 10.44
C PHE A 125 13.19 5.68 10.23
N VAL A 126 12.16 5.03 9.70
CA VAL A 126 10.86 5.67 9.48
C VAL A 126 10.27 6.13 10.82
N HIS A 127 10.33 5.29 11.85
CA HIS A 127 9.73 5.60 13.14
C HIS A 127 10.57 6.49 14.06
N ASN A 128 11.79 6.79 13.68
CA ASN A 128 12.54 7.93 14.25
C ASN A 128 12.00 9.29 13.78
N HIS A 129 11.14 9.31 12.74
CA HIS A 129 10.57 10.53 12.17
C HIS A 129 9.04 10.60 12.26
N ILE A 130 8.39 9.49 12.52
CA ILE A 130 6.91 9.37 12.56
C ILE A 130 6.52 8.45 13.69
N GLY A 131 5.59 8.87 14.53
CA GLY A 131 5.01 8.05 15.60
C GLY A 131 4.15 6.89 15.08
N ARG A 132 3.59 6.14 16.02
CA ARG A 132 2.76 4.95 15.75
C ARG A 132 1.39 5.02 16.42
N GLU A 133 1.02 6.18 16.98
CA GLU A 133 -0.14 6.33 17.83
C GLU A 133 -1.24 7.16 17.17
N PRO A 134 -2.50 6.93 17.54
CA PRO A 134 -3.59 7.81 17.13
C PRO A 134 -3.35 9.25 17.62
N SER A 135 -3.65 10.23 16.78
CA SER A 135 -3.49 11.65 17.17
C SER A 135 -4.54 12.13 18.18
N GLY A 136 -5.72 11.48 18.23
CA GLY A 136 -6.89 11.97 18.97
C GLY A 136 -7.45 13.30 18.41
N ARG A 137 -6.98 13.75 17.25
CA ARG A 137 -7.31 15.02 16.59
C ARG A 137 -7.77 14.81 15.16
N SER A 138 -8.21 15.87 14.49
CA SER A 138 -8.58 15.80 13.07
C SER A 138 -7.38 15.36 12.20
N PHE A 139 -7.64 14.54 11.20
CA PHE A 139 -6.61 13.96 10.31
C PHE A 139 -5.83 15.02 9.50
N ASN A 140 -6.41 16.22 9.31
CA ASN A 140 -5.81 17.34 8.58
C ASN A 140 -5.14 18.37 9.50
N GLU A 141 -5.19 18.19 10.81
CA GLU A 141 -4.50 19.03 11.76
C GLU A 141 -3.00 18.73 11.75
N MET A 142 -2.16 19.77 11.69
CA MET A 142 -0.70 19.66 11.74
C MET A 142 -0.21 19.54 13.18
N ALA A 143 -0.83 18.64 13.95
CA ALA A 143 -0.44 18.39 15.33
C ALA A 143 0.72 17.38 15.39
N LEU A 144 1.69 17.68 16.24
CA LEU A 144 2.82 16.80 16.55
C LEU A 144 2.62 16.19 17.95
N ASN A 145 3.24 15.06 18.18
CA ASN A 145 3.29 14.43 19.50
C ASN A 145 4.29 15.14 20.43
N ASN A 146 4.48 14.63 21.65
CA ASN A 146 5.36 15.23 22.63
C ASN A 146 6.85 15.24 22.22
N ASP A 147 7.24 14.36 21.30
CA ASP A 147 8.59 14.26 20.75
C ASP A 147 8.79 15.16 19.51
N GLY A 148 7.77 15.94 19.14
CA GLY A 148 7.81 16.81 17.96
C GLY A 148 7.64 16.05 16.64
N LEU A 149 7.13 14.82 16.65
CA LEU A 149 6.90 13.98 15.48
C LEU A 149 5.43 13.93 15.09
N PRO A 150 5.08 13.73 13.80
CA PRO A 150 3.74 13.35 13.40
C PRO A 150 3.29 12.09 14.15
N HIS A 151 2.06 12.05 14.64
CA HIS A 151 1.56 10.95 15.47
C HIS A 151 1.59 9.58 14.77
N ASN A 152 1.28 9.54 13.48
CA ASN A 152 1.30 8.30 12.69
C ASN A 152 1.35 8.61 11.17
N PRO A 153 1.67 7.63 10.30
CA PRO A 153 1.84 7.85 8.87
C PRO A 153 0.54 8.08 8.08
N LEU A 154 -0.64 7.87 8.69
CA LEU A 154 -1.92 7.95 7.99
C LEU A 154 -2.65 9.29 8.17
N ILE A 155 -2.26 10.12 9.14
CA ILE A 155 -2.66 11.53 9.18
C ILE A 155 -1.87 12.34 8.15
N ASN A 156 -2.36 13.54 7.77
CA ASN A 156 -1.70 14.34 6.74
C ASN A 156 -0.25 14.69 7.07
N ALA A 157 0.05 15.08 8.30
CA ALA A 157 1.41 15.38 8.74
C ALA A 157 2.37 14.20 8.54
N GLY A 158 1.97 12.99 8.96
CA GLY A 158 2.77 11.79 8.79
C GLY A 158 2.89 11.33 7.34
N ALA A 159 1.84 11.47 6.54
CA ALA A 159 1.89 11.15 5.12
C ALA A 159 2.83 12.08 4.34
N ILE A 160 2.85 13.37 4.67
CA ILE A 160 3.82 14.33 4.12
C ILE A 160 5.25 13.92 4.52
N MET A 161 5.45 13.53 5.78
CA MET A 161 6.75 13.04 6.25
C MET A 161 7.18 11.77 5.48
N CYS A 162 6.32 10.77 5.32
CA CYS A 162 6.62 9.58 4.51
C CYS A 162 7.07 9.93 3.09
N SER A 163 6.34 10.82 2.43
CA SER A 163 6.67 11.28 1.08
C SER A 163 8.02 11.99 1.03
N SER A 164 8.31 12.83 2.02
CA SER A 164 9.60 13.54 2.14
C SER A 164 10.76 12.59 2.37
N LEU A 165 10.58 11.54 3.19
CA LEU A 165 11.63 10.54 3.44
C LEU A 165 11.94 9.73 2.18
N ILE A 166 10.92 9.34 1.41
CA ILE A 166 11.08 8.64 0.12
C ILE A 166 11.81 9.53 -0.88
N ASP A 167 11.38 10.79 -1.03
CA ASP A 167 11.99 11.76 -1.95
C ASP A 167 13.46 12.01 -1.62
N ARG A 168 13.80 12.18 -0.34
CA ARG A 168 15.18 12.36 0.11
C ARG A 168 16.07 11.19 -0.29
N LYS A 169 15.60 9.95 -0.19
CA LYS A 169 16.35 8.78 -0.64
C LYS A 169 16.47 8.72 -2.15
N ALA A 170 15.37 8.97 -2.87
CA ALA A 170 15.38 9.03 -4.32
C ALA A 170 16.34 10.12 -4.82
N CYS A 171 16.38 11.28 -4.18
CA CYS A 171 17.31 12.36 -4.49
C CYS A 171 18.78 11.99 -4.22
N LEU A 172 19.08 11.18 -3.20
CA LEU A 172 20.42 10.64 -2.95
C LEU A 172 20.85 9.58 -3.96
N LEU A 173 19.91 8.88 -4.58
CA LEU A 173 20.17 7.95 -5.70
C LEU A 173 20.30 8.67 -7.05
N TYR A 174 19.73 9.87 -7.18
CA TYR A 174 19.83 10.75 -8.35
C TYR A 174 21.00 11.73 -8.23
N THR A 175 22.21 11.23 -7.98
CA THR A 175 23.43 12.05 -8.04
C THR A 175 23.95 12.24 -9.47
N SER A 176 23.24 11.76 -10.48
CA SER A 176 23.48 12.14 -11.87
C SER A 176 22.55 13.29 -12.25
N PRO A 177 23.05 14.40 -12.79
CA PRO A 177 22.21 15.48 -13.29
C PRO A 177 21.21 14.92 -14.30
N SER A 178 19.93 15.22 -14.11
CA SER A 178 18.90 14.88 -15.06
C SER A 178 19.25 15.49 -16.43
N PRO A 179 18.99 14.80 -17.56
CA PRO A 179 19.13 15.41 -18.87
C PRO A 179 18.38 16.73 -19.06
N ARG A 180 17.40 17.03 -18.19
CA ARG A 180 16.68 18.30 -18.15
C ARG A 180 17.46 19.43 -17.47
N ASP A 181 18.43 19.12 -16.61
CA ASP A 181 19.24 20.14 -15.90
C ASP A 181 20.40 20.64 -16.74
N SER A 182 20.67 19.98 -17.86
CA SER A 182 21.70 20.39 -18.84
C SER A 182 21.19 21.39 -19.92
N ILE A 183 19.91 21.83 -19.81
CA ILE A 183 19.29 22.82 -20.72
C ILE A 183 18.98 24.10 -19.93
N ARG A 184 19.97 24.70 -19.31
CA ARG A 184 19.95 26.09 -18.83
C ARG A 184 21.24 26.77 -19.19
#